data_94230e9e0018f6b725120153df40523a
#
_entry.id   94230e9e0018f6b725120153df40523a
#
_cell.length_a   1.000
_cell.length_b   1.000
_cell.length_c   1.000
_cell.angle_alpha   90.00
_cell.angle_beta   90.00
_cell.angle_gamma   90.00
#
_symmetry.space_group_name_H-M   'P 1'
#
loop_
_entity.id
_entity.type
_entity.pdbx_description
1 polymer ?
#
loop_
_entity_poly.entity_id
_entity_poly.type
_entity_poly.pdbx_seq_one_letter_code
_entity_poly.pdbx_strand_id
1 'polypeptide(L)'
;MKQIQLPGVKQGISQLIMGSDYFRPSIIETVSQVLDDYVAIGGNTIDSAYIYAGGDSEQAIGIWMEERKNREQINVWTKGGHPNQHGPQVNKNAIYNELMTSLERLRTDYIDVYALHRDDTNVPVGEIVEILNEHIEAGRIRTFGGSNWTTARLQEANEYAAEHGLRGFEFSSPNLSLAKAQDPYWADCISVDDAIMSWHEKTNLPLFSWSAQARGFFTGRFTPEDRSDADLVRVFYNDDNWERYRRAEQLGKEKGASTIQIALAYVLNQSFPTAAIIGPRNEAEMKSCLEATKIELSVEEIKWLDLRTQ
;
A
#
# COMPACT_ATOMS: atom_id res chain seq x y z
N MET A 1 -9.68 14.96 -0.71
CA MET A 1 -8.90 13.78 -1.11
C MET A 1 -9.80 12.87 -1.94
N LYS A 2 -9.31 12.34 -3.07
CA LYS A 2 -10.05 11.36 -3.90
C LYS A 2 -10.21 10.04 -3.13
N GLN A 3 -11.23 9.27 -3.49
CA GLN A 3 -11.49 7.95 -2.91
C GLN A 3 -11.65 6.90 -4.02
N ILE A 4 -11.21 5.68 -3.75
CA ILE A 4 -11.33 4.52 -4.63
C ILE A 4 -12.40 3.60 -4.03
N GLN A 5 -13.41 3.25 -4.83
CA GLN A 5 -14.47 2.35 -4.38
C GLN A 5 -14.02 0.90 -4.55
N LEU A 6 -14.20 0.10 -3.50
CA LEU A 6 -14.00 -1.34 -3.54
C LEU A 6 -15.33 -2.06 -3.22
N PRO A 7 -15.63 -3.16 -3.90
CA PRO A 7 -16.81 -3.96 -3.59
C PRO A 7 -16.81 -4.42 -2.13
N GLY A 8 -17.96 -4.26 -1.46
CA GLY A 8 -18.15 -4.66 -0.04
C GLY A 8 -17.67 -3.65 0.98
N VAL A 9 -16.87 -2.64 0.61
CA VAL A 9 -16.41 -1.59 1.51
C VAL A 9 -17.39 -0.42 1.47
N LYS A 10 -17.90 -0.04 2.65
CA LYS A 10 -18.97 0.97 2.76
C LYS A 10 -18.49 2.37 2.38
N GLN A 11 -17.28 2.71 2.76
CA GLN A 11 -16.65 4.00 2.46
C GLN A 11 -15.52 3.77 1.44
N GLY A 12 -15.37 4.66 0.47
CA GLY A 12 -14.23 4.57 -0.45
C GLY A 12 -12.89 4.65 0.28
N ILE A 13 -11.90 3.97 -0.26
CA ILE A 13 -10.52 4.01 0.24
C ILE A 13 -9.92 5.37 -0.09
N SER A 14 -9.41 6.10 0.90
CA SER A 14 -8.71 7.36 0.66
C SER A 14 -7.46 7.15 -0.21
N GLN A 15 -7.21 8.06 -1.14
CA GLN A 15 -6.08 7.98 -2.06
C GLN A 15 -4.70 8.01 -1.35
N LEU A 16 -4.64 8.60 -0.15
CA LEU A 16 -3.54 8.42 0.79
C LEU A 16 -3.99 7.39 1.83
N ILE A 17 -3.21 6.36 2.03
CA ILE A 17 -3.43 5.30 3.02
C ILE A 17 -2.35 5.44 4.11
N MET A 18 -2.74 5.43 5.37
CA MET A 18 -1.78 5.57 6.47
C MET A 18 -1.06 4.25 6.76
N GLY A 19 0.24 4.19 6.52
CA GLY A 19 1.08 3.05 6.88
C GLY A 19 1.42 3.03 8.38
N SER A 20 1.45 1.85 8.97
CA SER A 20 1.55 1.69 10.42
C SER A 20 2.66 0.74 10.89
N ASP A 21 3.64 0.41 10.05
CA ASP A 21 4.69 -0.56 10.37
C ASP A 21 5.54 -0.19 11.62
N TYR A 22 5.51 1.07 12.02
CA TYR A 22 6.21 1.60 13.19
C TYR A 22 5.30 1.87 14.41
N PHE A 23 3.99 1.65 14.33
CA PHE A 23 3.06 1.88 15.43
C PHE A 23 3.25 0.85 16.54
N ARG A 24 3.18 1.33 17.79
CA ARG A 24 3.31 0.48 18.99
C ARG A 24 2.50 1.06 20.13
N PRO A 25 1.91 0.21 21.01
CA PRO A 25 1.25 0.69 22.22
C PRO A 25 2.16 1.50 23.15
N SER A 26 3.47 1.23 23.15
CA SER A 26 4.45 1.97 23.96
C SER A 26 4.61 3.44 23.59
N ILE A 27 4.14 3.84 22.41
CA ILE A 27 4.14 5.24 21.92
C ILE A 27 2.74 5.67 21.50
N ILE A 28 1.71 5.20 22.20
CA ILE A 28 0.30 5.37 21.80
C ILE A 28 -0.10 6.85 21.66
N GLU A 29 0.44 7.74 22.47
CA GLU A 29 0.15 9.17 22.36
C GLU A 29 0.61 9.73 20.99
N THR A 30 1.82 9.37 20.57
CA THR A 30 2.34 9.76 19.24
C THR A 30 1.53 9.12 18.12
N VAL A 31 1.18 7.84 18.24
CA VAL A 31 0.35 7.14 17.25
C VAL A 31 -1.02 7.80 17.14
N SER A 32 -1.65 8.10 18.28
CA SER A 32 -2.96 8.76 18.31
C SER A 32 -2.92 10.12 17.65
N GLN A 33 -1.89 10.93 17.93
CA GLN A 33 -1.74 12.24 17.29
C GLN A 33 -1.61 12.12 15.76
N VAL A 34 -0.75 11.21 15.28
CA VAL A 34 -0.56 10.98 13.84
C VAL A 34 -1.85 10.52 13.17
N LEU A 35 -2.61 9.62 13.81
CA LEU A 35 -3.88 9.14 13.27
C LEU A 35 -4.98 10.21 13.31
N ASP A 36 -5.03 11.03 14.37
CA ASP A 36 -5.96 12.15 14.46
C ASP A 36 -5.66 13.20 13.36
N ASP A 37 -4.38 13.53 13.14
CA ASP A 37 -3.95 14.42 12.05
C ASP A 37 -4.30 13.85 10.67
N TYR A 38 -4.13 12.53 10.48
CA TYR A 38 -4.50 11.86 9.25
C TYR A 38 -6.01 11.91 8.98
N VAL A 39 -6.83 11.69 9.99
CA VAL A 39 -8.30 11.82 9.86
C VAL A 39 -8.69 13.26 9.60
N ALA A 40 -8.04 14.22 10.26
CA ALA A 40 -8.32 15.65 10.06
C ALA A 40 -8.07 16.14 8.62
N ILE A 41 -7.15 15.53 7.89
CA ILE A 41 -6.92 15.83 6.47
C ILE A 41 -7.87 15.06 5.52
N GLY A 42 -8.82 14.29 6.05
CA GLY A 42 -9.80 13.50 5.30
C GLY A 42 -9.33 12.09 4.91
N GLY A 43 -8.29 11.58 5.55
CA GLY A 43 -7.87 10.18 5.45
C GLY A 43 -8.82 9.26 6.22
N ASN A 44 -9.06 8.07 5.70
CA ASN A 44 -9.96 7.11 6.34
C ASN A 44 -9.47 5.65 6.28
N THR A 45 -8.29 5.37 5.74
CA THR A 45 -7.81 4.01 5.54
C THR A 45 -6.42 3.83 6.16
N ILE A 46 -6.30 2.86 7.06
CA ILE A 46 -5.04 2.56 7.77
C ILE A 46 -4.56 1.19 7.30
N ASP A 47 -3.33 1.13 6.79
CA ASP A 47 -2.63 -0.08 6.37
C ASP A 47 -1.82 -0.66 7.52
N SER A 48 -2.13 -1.89 7.92
CA SER A 48 -1.39 -2.69 8.90
C SER A 48 -1.06 -4.08 8.34
N ALA A 49 -0.51 -4.94 9.17
CA ALA A 49 -0.33 -6.36 8.90
C ALA A 49 -0.15 -7.14 10.21
N TYR A 50 -0.52 -8.41 10.20
CA TYR A 50 -0.33 -9.34 11.31
C TYR A 50 1.10 -9.31 11.89
N ILE A 51 2.11 -9.16 11.01
CA ILE A 51 3.53 -9.17 11.40
C ILE A 51 4.10 -7.80 11.78
N TYR A 52 3.39 -6.67 11.49
CA TYR A 52 3.97 -5.34 11.71
C TYR A 52 4.25 -5.09 13.19
N ALA A 53 5.50 -4.75 13.50
CA ALA A 53 5.98 -4.56 14.86
C ALA A 53 5.66 -5.76 15.79
N GLY A 54 5.65 -7.00 15.26
CA GLY A 54 5.30 -8.19 16.02
C GLY A 54 3.84 -8.27 16.48
N GLY A 55 2.95 -7.50 15.82
CA GLY A 55 1.53 -7.37 16.15
C GLY A 55 1.17 -6.10 16.94
N ASP A 56 2.16 -5.36 17.40
CA ASP A 56 1.97 -4.09 18.12
C ASP A 56 1.27 -3.02 17.27
N SER A 57 1.47 -3.06 15.94
CA SER A 57 0.82 -2.12 15.02
C SER A 57 -0.71 -2.27 15.08
N GLU A 58 -1.22 -3.50 14.98
CA GLU A 58 -2.65 -3.77 15.08
C GLU A 58 -3.20 -3.42 16.47
N GLN A 59 -2.44 -3.72 17.54
CA GLN A 59 -2.85 -3.37 18.91
C GLN A 59 -2.97 -1.85 19.09
N ALA A 60 -2.00 -1.07 18.61
CA ALA A 60 -2.03 0.38 18.72
C ALA A 60 -3.22 0.99 17.97
N ILE A 61 -3.53 0.50 16.76
CA ILE A 61 -4.70 0.91 16.00
C ILE A 61 -5.99 0.56 16.74
N GLY A 62 -6.09 -0.65 17.31
CA GLY A 62 -7.24 -1.09 18.08
C GLY A 62 -7.50 -0.22 19.32
N ILE A 63 -6.44 0.14 20.06
CA ILE A 63 -6.51 1.07 21.20
C ILE A 63 -7.05 2.44 20.74
N TRP A 64 -6.47 3.01 19.70
CA TRP A 64 -6.89 4.31 19.18
C TRP A 64 -8.34 4.32 18.69
N MET A 65 -8.78 3.29 17.94
CA MET A 65 -10.16 3.20 17.48
C MET A 65 -11.17 3.09 18.64
N GLU A 66 -10.84 2.32 19.68
CA GLU A 66 -11.68 2.16 20.86
C GLU A 66 -11.80 3.49 21.64
N GLU A 67 -10.68 4.19 21.86
CA GLU A 67 -10.66 5.50 22.53
C GLU A 67 -11.44 6.57 21.76
N ARG A 68 -11.30 6.63 20.43
CA ARG A 68 -11.98 7.61 19.58
C ARG A 68 -13.41 7.21 19.20
N LYS A 69 -13.81 5.95 19.43
CA LYS A 69 -15.12 5.38 19.08
C LYS A 69 -15.45 5.61 17.59
N ASN A 70 -14.45 5.44 16.74
CA ASN A 70 -14.52 5.81 15.31
C ASN A 70 -14.38 4.61 14.35
N ARG A 71 -14.52 3.37 14.85
CA ARG A 71 -14.34 2.15 14.04
C ARG A 71 -15.12 2.18 12.70
N GLU A 72 -16.34 2.66 12.71
CA GLU A 72 -17.19 2.73 11.51
C GLU A 72 -16.77 3.84 10.51
N GLN A 73 -15.90 4.74 10.93
CA GLN A 73 -15.40 5.84 10.10
C GLN A 73 -14.08 5.49 9.42
N ILE A 74 -13.44 4.40 9.84
CA ILE A 74 -12.11 3.99 9.42
C ILE A 74 -12.18 2.67 8.65
N ASN A 75 -11.60 2.65 7.47
CA ASN A 75 -11.30 1.42 6.77
C ASN A 75 -10.02 0.82 7.36
N VAL A 76 -10.12 -0.31 8.01
CA VAL A 76 -8.97 -1.07 8.50
C VAL A 76 -8.53 -2.02 7.40
N TRP A 77 -7.30 -1.86 6.97
CA TRP A 77 -6.64 -2.80 6.09
C TRP A 77 -5.54 -3.52 6.85
N THR A 78 -5.64 -4.86 6.95
CA THR A 78 -4.56 -5.69 7.49
C THR A 78 -4.23 -6.85 6.56
N LYS A 79 -3.13 -7.53 6.82
CA LYS A 79 -2.57 -8.58 5.96
C LYS A 79 -2.16 -9.80 6.79
N GLY A 80 -2.45 -10.98 6.26
CA GLY A 80 -1.92 -12.26 6.75
C GLY A 80 -1.17 -13.02 5.65
N GLY A 81 -0.76 -14.25 5.92
CA GLY A 81 -0.09 -15.11 4.97
C GLY A 81 1.37 -14.73 4.68
N HIS A 82 2.04 -14.02 5.61
CA HIS A 82 3.48 -13.77 5.46
C HIS A 82 4.28 -15.02 5.87
N PRO A 83 5.29 -15.45 5.08
CA PRO A 83 6.15 -16.56 5.46
C PRO A 83 6.80 -16.34 6.84
N ASN A 84 6.95 -17.42 7.58
CA ASN A 84 7.64 -17.43 8.86
C ASN A 84 8.72 -18.52 8.88
N GLN A 85 9.30 -18.80 10.05
CA GLN A 85 10.34 -19.85 10.22
C GLN A 85 9.90 -21.26 9.81
N HIS A 86 8.59 -21.51 9.63
CA HIS A 86 8.01 -22.78 9.21
C HIS A 86 7.65 -22.78 7.71
N GLY A 87 7.94 -21.70 6.99
CA GLY A 87 7.66 -21.54 5.57
C GLY A 87 6.42 -20.68 5.26
N PRO A 88 5.85 -20.81 4.05
CA PRO A 88 4.68 -20.06 3.61
C PRO A 88 3.46 -20.27 4.52
N GLN A 89 2.66 -19.23 4.70
CA GLN A 89 1.47 -19.24 5.56
C GLN A 89 0.16 -19.06 4.75
N VAL A 90 0.20 -19.35 3.45
CA VAL A 90 -0.98 -19.27 2.58
C VAL A 90 -1.72 -20.61 2.59
N ASN A 91 -2.41 -20.91 3.68
CA ASN A 91 -3.26 -22.08 3.84
C ASN A 91 -4.42 -21.77 4.79
N LYS A 92 -5.49 -22.58 4.74
CA LYS A 92 -6.73 -22.36 5.49
C LYS A 92 -6.52 -22.10 6.97
N ASN A 93 -5.70 -22.91 7.63
CA ASN A 93 -5.50 -22.81 9.08
C ASN A 93 -4.69 -21.57 9.46
N ALA A 94 -3.62 -21.26 8.72
CA ALA A 94 -2.78 -20.10 8.96
C ALA A 94 -3.57 -18.80 8.73
N ILE A 95 -4.26 -18.69 7.59
CA ILE A 95 -5.10 -17.53 7.26
C ILE A 95 -6.18 -17.33 8.35
N TYR A 96 -6.87 -18.39 8.76
CA TYR A 96 -7.89 -18.31 9.82
C TYR A 96 -7.30 -17.81 11.13
N ASN A 97 -6.21 -18.42 11.60
CA ASN A 97 -5.61 -18.10 12.91
C ASN A 97 -5.04 -16.67 12.94
N GLU A 98 -4.35 -16.27 11.87
CA GLU A 98 -3.81 -14.91 11.74
C GLU A 98 -4.92 -13.87 11.69
N LEU A 99 -5.98 -14.12 10.91
CA LEU A 99 -7.14 -13.21 10.83
C LEU A 99 -7.86 -13.09 12.18
N MET A 100 -8.09 -14.19 12.89
CA MET A 100 -8.73 -14.14 14.21
C MET A 100 -7.89 -13.37 15.21
N THR A 101 -6.57 -13.57 15.20
CA THR A 101 -5.63 -12.79 16.02
C THR A 101 -5.64 -11.30 15.66
N SER A 102 -5.68 -10.98 14.36
CA SER A 102 -5.78 -9.59 13.89
C SER A 102 -7.07 -8.91 14.36
N LEU A 103 -8.21 -9.60 14.30
CA LEU A 103 -9.48 -9.09 14.81
C LEU A 103 -9.42 -8.78 16.31
N GLU A 104 -8.81 -9.68 17.11
CA GLU A 104 -8.60 -9.48 18.55
C GLU A 104 -7.72 -8.26 18.84
N ARG A 105 -6.54 -8.14 18.17
CA ARG A 105 -5.61 -7.03 18.34
C ARG A 105 -6.22 -5.68 17.94
N LEU A 106 -6.98 -5.67 16.84
CA LEU A 106 -7.67 -4.50 16.30
C LEU A 106 -8.97 -4.17 17.07
N ARG A 107 -9.40 -5.03 18.01
CA ARG A 107 -10.62 -4.86 18.83
C ARG A 107 -11.86 -4.63 17.97
N THR A 108 -12.05 -5.47 16.96
CA THR A 108 -13.15 -5.35 15.98
C THR A 108 -13.61 -6.73 15.52
N ASP A 109 -14.85 -6.81 15.05
CA ASP A 109 -15.45 -8.07 14.56
C ASP A 109 -15.23 -8.25 13.05
N TYR A 110 -14.74 -7.24 12.33
CA TYR A 110 -14.53 -7.29 10.90
C TYR A 110 -13.35 -6.43 10.44
N ILE A 111 -12.77 -6.81 9.31
CA ILE A 111 -11.74 -6.07 8.56
C ILE A 111 -12.38 -5.55 7.27
N ASP A 112 -12.17 -4.26 6.96
CA ASP A 112 -12.70 -3.67 5.72
C ASP A 112 -11.93 -4.17 4.50
N VAL A 113 -10.61 -4.22 4.58
CA VAL A 113 -9.71 -4.61 3.50
C VAL A 113 -8.71 -5.65 4.03
N TYR A 114 -8.75 -6.86 3.51
CA TYR A 114 -7.78 -7.90 3.87
C TYR A 114 -6.85 -8.18 2.69
N ALA A 115 -5.58 -8.45 2.95
CA ALA A 115 -4.67 -8.89 1.90
C ALA A 115 -3.89 -10.13 2.30
N LEU A 116 -3.57 -10.98 1.33
CA LEU A 116 -2.47 -11.91 1.49
C LEU A 116 -1.16 -11.17 1.27
N HIS A 117 -0.27 -11.23 2.27
CA HIS A 117 0.98 -10.47 2.32
C HIS A 117 2.03 -10.98 1.32
N ARG A 118 1.96 -12.27 1.01
CA ARG A 118 2.74 -12.98 -0.02
C ARG A 118 1.86 -14.01 -0.71
N ASP A 119 2.32 -14.50 -1.84
CA ASP A 119 1.76 -15.67 -2.53
C ASP A 119 2.48 -16.95 -2.08
N ASP A 120 1.81 -18.09 -2.23
CA ASP A 120 2.43 -19.40 -2.28
C ASP A 120 1.99 -20.10 -3.57
N THR A 121 2.87 -20.12 -4.56
CA THR A 121 2.58 -20.70 -5.88
C THR A 121 2.39 -22.22 -5.87
N ASN A 122 2.68 -22.89 -4.75
CA ASN A 122 2.38 -24.31 -4.57
C ASN A 122 0.91 -24.58 -4.21
N VAL A 123 0.18 -23.54 -3.78
CA VAL A 123 -1.25 -23.63 -3.46
C VAL A 123 -2.06 -23.21 -4.70
N PRO A 124 -3.00 -24.04 -5.17
CA PRO A 124 -3.89 -23.68 -6.26
C PRO A 124 -4.69 -22.39 -5.93
N VAL A 125 -4.83 -21.49 -6.90
CA VAL A 125 -5.54 -20.21 -6.69
C VAL A 125 -7.00 -20.42 -6.27
N GLY A 126 -7.65 -21.47 -6.76
CA GLY A 126 -9.01 -21.81 -6.39
C GLY A 126 -9.18 -22.07 -4.90
N GLU A 127 -8.26 -22.81 -4.30
CA GLU A 127 -8.28 -23.06 -2.86
C GLU A 127 -8.14 -21.74 -2.07
N ILE A 128 -7.26 -20.86 -2.50
CA ILE A 128 -7.07 -19.55 -1.86
C ILE A 128 -8.32 -18.68 -1.98
N VAL A 129 -8.90 -18.60 -3.16
CA VAL A 129 -10.14 -17.84 -3.43
C VAL A 129 -11.29 -18.36 -2.57
N GLU A 130 -11.47 -19.68 -2.48
CA GLU A 130 -12.51 -20.31 -1.66
C GLU A 130 -12.33 -19.99 -0.17
N ILE A 131 -11.11 -20.11 0.38
CA ILE A 131 -10.80 -19.76 1.77
C ILE A 131 -11.17 -18.30 2.06
N LEU A 132 -10.81 -17.36 1.19
CA LEU A 132 -11.09 -15.95 1.40
C LEU A 132 -12.60 -15.65 1.29
N ASN A 133 -13.32 -16.34 0.41
CA ASN A 133 -14.78 -16.22 0.31
C ASN A 133 -15.50 -16.77 1.55
N GLU A 134 -15.01 -17.84 2.19
CA GLU A 134 -15.54 -18.30 3.49
C GLU A 134 -15.45 -17.18 4.56
N HIS A 135 -14.41 -16.36 4.51
CA HIS A 135 -14.28 -15.23 5.43
C HIS A 135 -15.19 -14.04 5.08
N ILE A 136 -15.47 -13.82 3.79
CA ILE A 136 -16.47 -12.83 3.36
C ILE A 136 -17.87 -13.27 3.80
N GLU A 137 -18.25 -14.51 3.56
CA GLU A 137 -19.55 -15.07 3.94
C GLU A 137 -19.77 -15.03 5.46
N ALA A 138 -18.71 -15.29 6.23
CA ALA A 138 -18.74 -15.19 7.68
C ALA A 138 -18.73 -13.73 8.18
N GLY A 139 -18.63 -12.73 7.29
CA GLY A 139 -18.60 -11.32 7.63
C GLY A 139 -17.32 -10.83 8.32
N ARG A 140 -16.24 -11.64 8.34
CA ARG A 140 -14.97 -11.29 8.96
C ARG A 140 -14.14 -10.31 8.14
N ILE A 141 -14.26 -10.36 6.81
CA ILE A 141 -13.63 -9.42 5.89
C ILE A 141 -14.68 -8.89 4.91
N ARG A 142 -14.49 -7.66 4.41
CA ARG A 142 -15.42 -7.04 3.44
C ARG A 142 -14.95 -7.20 2.00
N THR A 143 -13.63 -7.15 1.80
CA THR A 143 -12.98 -7.33 0.49
C THR A 143 -11.57 -7.87 0.71
N PHE A 144 -10.96 -8.40 -0.35
CA PHE A 144 -9.58 -8.86 -0.27
C PHE A 144 -8.76 -8.54 -1.53
N GLY A 145 -7.43 -8.54 -1.38
CA GLY A 145 -6.46 -8.33 -2.45
C GLY A 145 -5.14 -9.03 -2.19
N GLY A 146 -4.20 -8.88 -3.11
CA GLY A 146 -2.88 -9.48 -3.05
C GLY A 146 -1.76 -8.44 -2.89
N SER A 147 -0.91 -8.62 -1.88
CA SER A 147 0.32 -7.85 -1.74
C SER A 147 1.48 -8.68 -2.27
N ASN A 148 2.25 -8.09 -3.19
CA ASN A 148 3.36 -8.78 -3.86
C ASN A 148 2.96 -10.08 -4.61
N TRP A 149 1.79 -10.08 -5.19
CA TRP A 149 1.31 -11.12 -6.11
C TRP A 149 1.63 -10.73 -7.55
N THR A 150 2.03 -11.70 -8.37
CA THR A 150 2.22 -11.46 -9.81
C THR A 150 0.88 -11.19 -10.49
N THR A 151 0.89 -10.40 -11.56
CA THR A 151 -0.32 -10.14 -12.36
C THR A 151 -0.92 -11.41 -12.95
N ALA A 152 -0.07 -12.37 -13.33
CA ALA A 152 -0.52 -13.69 -13.82
C ALA A 152 -1.31 -14.45 -12.75
N ARG A 153 -0.84 -14.48 -11.50
CA ARG A 153 -1.54 -15.15 -10.39
C ARG A 153 -2.82 -14.44 -10.00
N LEU A 154 -2.83 -13.10 -10.01
CA LEU A 154 -4.05 -12.32 -9.78
C LEU A 154 -5.09 -12.58 -10.86
N GLN A 155 -4.66 -12.67 -12.11
CA GLN A 155 -5.55 -12.96 -13.22
C GLN A 155 -6.13 -14.36 -13.12
N GLU A 156 -5.31 -15.39 -12.91
CA GLU A 156 -5.73 -16.78 -12.71
C GLU A 156 -6.76 -16.89 -11.57
N ALA A 157 -6.48 -16.24 -10.43
CA ALA A 157 -7.39 -16.24 -9.29
C ALA A 157 -8.73 -15.54 -9.58
N ASN A 158 -8.71 -14.44 -10.34
CA ASN A 158 -9.93 -13.71 -10.70
C ASN A 158 -10.73 -14.43 -11.79
N GLU A 159 -10.09 -15.14 -12.71
CA GLU A 159 -10.76 -16.02 -13.68
C GLU A 159 -11.45 -17.17 -12.95
N TYR A 160 -10.75 -17.85 -12.03
CA TYR A 160 -11.37 -18.88 -11.19
C TYR A 160 -12.58 -18.36 -10.41
N ALA A 161 -12.44 -17.22 -9.75
CA ALA A 161 -13.51 -16.60 -8.99
C ALA A 161 -14.75 -16.32 -9.86
N ALA A 162 -14.55 -15.77 -11.07
CA ALA A 162 -15.63 -15.48 -12.01
C ALA A 162 -16.35 -16.76 -12.49
N GLU A 163 -15.62 -17.82 -12.79
CA GLU A 163 -16.17 -19.11 -13.22
C GLU A 163 -17.02 -19.78 -12.12
N HIS A 164 -16.69 -19.54 -10.85
CA HIS A 164 -17.36 -20.16 -9.71
C HIS A 164 -18.36 -19.24 -9.00
N GLY A 165 -18.58 -18.02 -9.52
CA GLY A 165 -19.49 -17.05 -8.91
C GLY A 165 -19.03 -16.53 -7.55
N LEU A 166 -17.72 -16.55 -7.32
CA LEU A 166 -17.06 -16.09 -6.11
C LEU A 166 -16.52 -14.66 -6.28
N ARG A 167 -16.18 -14.01 -5.17
CA ARG A 167 -15.44 -12.75 -5.20
C ARG A 167 -13.97 -13.02 -5.50
N GLY A 168 -13.39 -12.22 -6.39
CA GLY A 168 -11.97 -12.26 -6.70
C GLY A 168 -11.14 -11.25 -5.89
N PHE A 169 -9.88 -11.11 -6.27
CA PHE A 169 -8.97 -10.09 -5.74
C PHE A 169 -9.35 -8.72 -6.33
N GLU A 170 -9.71 -7.78 -5.47
CA GLU A 170 -10.25 -6.47 -5.85
C GLU A 170 -9.18 -5.37 -5.93
N PHE A 171 -7.96 -5.66 -5.53
CA PHE A 171 -6.80 -4.78 -5.64
C PHE A 171 -5.48 -5.55 -5.61
N SER A 172 -4.43 -4.88 -6.09
CA SER A 172 -3.04 -5.33 -6.03
C SER A 172 -2.24 -4.35 -5.15
N SER A 173 -1.26 -4.85 -4.38
CA SER A 173 -0.38 -3.98 -3.58
C SER A 173 1.10 -4.33 -3.79
N PRO A 174 1.70 -3.93 -4.91
CA PRO A 174 3.13 -3.95 -5.16
C PRO A 174 3.80 -2.64 -4.75
N ASN A 175 5.12 -2.52 -4.92
CA ASN A 175 5.80 -1.23 -4.89
C ASN A 175 5.57 -0.48 -6.21
N LEU A 176 5.10 0.75 -6.12
CA LEU A 176 5.10 1.72 -7.21
C LEU A 176 5.63 3.05 -6.69
N SER A 177 6.73 3.51 -7.23
CA SER A 177 7.28 4.84 -6.94
C SER A 177 7.89 5.45 -8.20
N LEU A 178 8.17 6.74 -8.18
CA LEU A 178 8.85 7.39 -9.31
C LEU A 178 10.26 6.82 -9.49
N ALA A 179 11.02 6.54 -8.40
CA ALA A 179 12.26 5.79 -8.51
C ALA A 179 11.97 4.30 -8.75
N LYS A 180 12.63 3.70 -9.72
CA LYS A 180 12.47 2.28 -10.03
C LYS A 180 13.47 1.46 -9.21
N ALA A 181 12.96 0.45 -8.50
CA ALA A 181 13.80 -0.46 -7.74
C ALA A 181 14.60 -1.35 -8.72
N GLN A 182 15.93 -1.35 -8.58
CA GLN A 182 16.82 -2.25 -9.33
C GLN A 182 17.01 -3.60 -8.63
N ASP A 183 16.64 -3.66 -7.35
CA ASP A 183 16.70 -4.83 -6.49
C ASP A 183 15.46 -4.83 -5.59
N PRO A 184 14.84 -5.96 -5.24
CA PRO A 184 13.76 -5.99 -4.28
C PRO A 184 14.20 -5.41 -2.94
N TYR A 185 13.37 -4.54 -2.33
CA TYR A 185 13.69 -3.96 -1.03
C TYR A 185 13.72 -5.06 0.07
N TRP A 186 12.77 -5.97 0.01
CA TRP A 186 12.72 -7.21 0.79
C TRP A 186 12.55 -8.40 -0.15
N ALA A 187 12.95 -9.58 0.30
CA ALA A 187 12.76 -10.81 -0.46
C ALA A 187 11.29 -11.00 -0.89
N ASP A 188 11.10 -11.52 -2.09
CA ASP A 188 9.79 -11.81 -2.68
C ASP A 188 8.84 -10.59 -2.81
N CYS A 189 9.40 -9.38 -2.76
CA CYS A 189 8.63 -8.17 -3.04
C CYS A 189 8.64 -7.84 -4.53
N ILE A 190 7.49 -7.41 -5.03
CA ILE A 190 7.28 -7.02 -6.42
C ILE A 190 7.30 -5.49 -6.53
N SER A 191 8.13 -5.00 -7.46
CA SER A 191 8.12 -3.61 -7.91
C SER A 191 7.51 -3.53 -9.31
N VAL A 192 6.72 -2.50 -9.53
CA VAL A 192 5.97 -2.30 -10.79
C VAL A 192 6.93 -1.96 -11.93
N ASP A 193 6.87 -2.77 -12.97
CA ASP A 193 7.50 -2.58 -14.27
C ASP A 193 6.46 -2.16 -15.34
N ASP A 194 6.90 -2.02 -16.58
CA ASP A 194 6.03 -1.63 -17.71
C ASP A 194 4.96 -2.68 -18.02
N ALA A 195 5.24 -3.96 -17.79
CA ALA A 195 4.27 -5.03 -18.02
C ALA A 195 3.15 -4.98 -16.97
N ILE A 196 3.51 -4.78 -15.70
CA ILE A 196 2.55 -4.62 -14.60
C ILE A 196 1.72 -3.34 -14.79
N MET A 197 2.36 -2.21 -15.18
CA MET A 197 1.63 -0.98 -15.53
C MET A 197 0.58 -1.23 -16.61
N SER A 198 1.00 -1.82 -17.73
CA SER A 198 0.10 -2.12 -18.86
C SER A 198 -1.04 -3.07 -18.47
N TRP A 199 -0.79 -4.00 -17.54
CA TRP A 199 -1.84 -4.90 -17.06
C TRP A 199 -2.87 -4.14 -16.22
N HIS A 200 -2.46 -3.25 -15.31
CA HIS A 200 -3.37 -2.40 -14.54
C HIS A 200 -4.18 -1.44 -15.44
N GLU A 201 -3.54 -0.85 -16.46
CA GLU A 201 -4.23 -0.03 -17.46
C GLU A 201 -5.35 -0.78 -18.19
N LYS A 202 -5.14 -2.06 -18.51
CA LYS A 202 -6.11 -2.91 -19.21
C LYS A 202 -7.23 -3.41 -18.32
N THR A 203 -6.89 -3.83 -17.09
CA THR A 203 -7.84 -4.46 -16.16
C THR A 203 -8.58 -3.45 -15.31
N ASN A 204 -8.03 -2.24 -15.17
CA ASN A 204 -8.47 -1.20 -14.25
C ASN A 204 -8.53 -1.67 -12.79
N LEU A 205 -7.78 -2.76 -12.44
CA LEU A 205 -7.68 -3.22 -11.05
C LEU A 205 -6.95 -2.16 -10.22
N PRO A 206 -7.49 -1.73 -9.08
CA PRO A 206 -6.82 -0.76 -8.21
C PRO A 206 -5.45 -1.23 -7.73
N LEU A 207 -4.49 -0.30 -7.67
CA LEU A 207 -3.15 -0.52 -7.15
C LEU A 207 -2.91 0.34 -5.91
N PHE A 208 -2.60 -0.30 -4.78
CA PHE A 208 -2.27 0.36 -3.52
C PHE A 208 -0.78 0.20 -3.24
N SER A 209 -0.02 1.27 -3.52
CA SER A 209 1.43 1.21 -3.52
C SER A 209 2.03 1.33 -2.13
N TRP A 210 2.84 0.34 -1.72
CA TRP A 210 3.73 0.51 -0.58
C TRP A 210 5.04 1.21 -1.00
N SER A 211 5.66 1.93 -0.05
CA SER A 211 6.85 2.77 -0.28
C SER A 211 6.71 3.73 -1.48
N ALA A 212 5.53 4.31 -1.65
CA ALA A 212 5.16 5.18 -2.77
C ALA A 212 6.09 6.39 -2.97
N GLN A 213 6.81 6.79 -1.92
CA GLN A 213 7.78 7.88 -1.94
C GLN A 213 9.24 7.38 -1.94
N ALA A 214 9.48 6.14 -2.40
CA ALA A 214 10.82 5.52 -2.49
C ALA A 214 11.63 5.69 -1.19
N ARG A 215 10.98 5.48 -0.04
CA ARG A 215 11.58 5.58 1.31
C ARG A 215 12.32 6.90 1.56
N GLY A 216 11.85 7.96 0.96
CA GLY A 216 12.41 9.30 1.14
C GLY A 216 13.54 9.66 0.18
N PHE A 217 13.78 8.89 -0.88
CA PHE A 217 14.77 9.19 -1.92
C PHE A 217 14.62 10.62 -2.47
N PHE A 218 13.40 11.10 -2.63
CA PHE A 218 13.08 12.43 -3.18
C PHE A 218 13.02 13.56 -2.14
N THR A 219 13.45 13.34 -0.89
CA THR A 219 13.39 14.38 0.16
C THR A 219 14.47 15.44 0.07
N GLY A 220 15.52 15.23 -0.71
CA GLY A 220 16.71 16.09 -0.75
C GLY A 220 17.73 15.81 0.37
N ARG A 221 17.45 14.80 1.23
CA ARG A 221 18.41 14.40 2.28
C ARG A 221 19.62 13.64 1.74
N PHE A 222 19.45 13.00 0.60
CA PHE A 222 20.45 12.11 -0.01
C PHE A 222 21.05 12.75 -1.26
N THR A 223 22.32 12.48 -1.52
CA THR A 223 23.03 12.85 -2.76
C THR A 223 23.58 11.58 -3.42
N PRO A 224 24.00 11.64 -4.70
CA PRO A 224 24.64 10.49 -5.36
C PRO A 224 25.86 9.92 -4.63
N GLU A 225 26.55 10.75 -3.83
CA GLU A 225 27.75 10.39 -3.08
C GLU A 225 27.44 9.84 -1.68
N ASP A 226 26.26 10.15 -1.12
CA ASP A 226 25.85 9.65 0.20
C ASP A 226 25.55 8.15 0.14
N ARG A 227 26.29 7.37 0.90
CA ARG A 227 26.15 5.91 0.99
C ARG A 227 25.73 5.45 2.39
N SER A 228 25.19 6.36 3.21
CA SER A 228 24.84 6.11 4.61
C SER A 228 23.71 5.11 4.79
N ASP A 229 22.75 5.03 3.83
CA ASP A 229 21.67 4.05 3.82
C ASP A 229 21.96 2.97 2.77
N ALA A 230 22.48 1.83 3.23
CA ALA A 230 22.91 0.74 2.35
C ALA A 230 21.74 0.14 1.53
N ASP A 231 20.55 0.06 2.11
CA ASP A 231 19.37 -0.46 1.41
C ASP A 231 18.87 0.52 0.36
N LEU A 232 18.82 1.80 0.67
CA LEU A 232 18.44 2.81 -0.30
C LEU A 232 19.42 2.83 -1.49
N VAL A 233 20.74 2.72 -1.20
CA VAL A 233 21.79 2.63 -2.23
C VAL A 233 21.61 1.39 -3.10
N ARG A 234 21.41 0.23 -2.49
CA ARG A 234 21.21 -1.03 -3.21
C ARG A 234 19.97 -1.00 -4.11
N VAL A 235 18.89 -0.41 -3.63
CA VAL A 235 17.59 -0.48 -4.32
C VAL A 235 17.40 0.65 -5.33
N PHE A 236 17.80 1.87 -5.01
CA PHE A 236 17.39 3.04 -5.81
C PHE A 236 18.54 3.83 -6.43
N TYR A 237 19.82 3.62 -6.04
CA TYR A 237 20.92 4.42 -6.57
C TYR A 237 21.38 3.91 -7.93
N ASN A 238 20.93 4.58 -8.98
CA ASN A 238 21.38 4.45 -10.35
C ASN A 238 21.17 5.77 -11.09
N ASP A 239 21.81 5.92 -12.24
CA ASP A 239 21.80 7.17 -13.02
C ASP A 239 20.39 7.57 -13.45
N ASP A 240 19.54 6.60 -13.83
CA ASP A 240 18.17 6.83 -14.24
C ASP A 240 17.31 7.40 -13.10
N ASN A 241 17.46 6.88 -11.88
CA ASN A 241 16.70 7.39 -10.74
C ASN A 241 17.19 8.78 -10.30
N TRP A 242 18.49 9.08 -10.45
CA TRP A 242 18.98 10.43 -10.24
C TRP A 242 18.53 11.39 -11.34
N GLU A 243 18.32 10.91 -12.57
CA GLU A 243 17.66 11.70 -13.61
C GLU A 243 16.17 11.93 -13.28
N ARG A 244 15.43 10.92 -12.83
CA ARG A 244 14.05 11.10 -12.33
C ARG A 244 13.98 12.12 -11.20
N TYR A 245 14.96 12.10 -10.30
CA TYR A 245 15.07 13.09 -9.22
C TYR A 245 15.20 14.51 -9.78
N ARG A 246 16.13 14.73 -10.73
CA ARG A 246 16.35 16.04 -11.35
C ARG A 246 15.10 16.54 -12.10
N ARG A 247 14.42 15.66 -12.81
CA ARG A 247 13.15 15.98 -13.49
C ARG A 247 12.04 16.33 -12.48
N ALA A 248 11.92 15.57 -11.41
CA ALA A 248 10.95 15.87 -10.35
C ALA A 248 11.25 17.21 -9.65
N GLU A 249 12.54 17.55 -9.45
CA GLU A 249 12.94 18.84 -8.90
C GLU A 249 12.62 19.99 -9.86
N GLN A 250 12.90 19.82 -11.16
CA GLN A 250 12.56 20.82 -12.19
C GLN A 250 11.06 21.06 -12.24
N LEU A 251 10.26 20.01 -12.39
CA LEU A 251 8.80 20.13 -12.45
C LEU A 251 8.21 20.69 -11.14
N GLY A 252 8.82 20.36 -10.00
CA GLY A 252 8.46 20.95 -8.72
C GLY A 252 8.63 22.47 -8.70
N LYS A 253 9.72 22.98 -9.21
CA LYS A 253 9.95 24.43 -9.35
C LYS A 253 8.90 25.09 -10.24
N GLU A 254 8.52 24.45 -11.34
CA GLU A 254 7.52 24.96 -12.29
C GLU A 254 6.10 24.96 -11.67
N LYS A 255 5.76 23.96 -10.88
CA LYS A 255 4.44 23.80 -10.24
C LYS A 255 4.35 24.39 -8.82
N GLY A 256 5.43 24.94 -8.27
CA GLY A 256 5.48 25.47 -6.91
C GLY A 256 5.38 24.36 -5.84
N ALA A 257 5.91 23.17 -6.13
CA ALA A 257 5.87 21.99 -5.29
C ALA A 257 7.29 21.48 -4.97
N SER A 258 7.43 20.69 -3.91
CA SER A 258 8.69 20.04 -3.60
C SER A 258 8.89 18.77 -4.43
N THR A 259 10.15 18.33 -4.57
CA THR A 259 10.53 17.13 -5.33
C THR A 259 9.77 15.88 -4.84
N ILE A 260 9.63 15.71 -3.54
CA ILE A 260 8.90 14.57 -2.98
C ILE A 260 7.38 14.64 -3.22
N GLN A 261 6.81 15.84 -3.32
CA GLN A 261 5.41 16.01 -3.69
C GLN A 261 5.17 15.62 -5.16
N ILE A 262 6.07 15.98 -6.07
CA ILE A 262 6.01 15.52 -7.47
C ILE A 262 6.14 13.99 -7.55
N ALA A 263 7.07 13.40 -6.79
CA ALA A 263 7.23 11.95 -6.76
C ALA A 263 5.97 11.23 -6.24
N LEU A 264 5.30 11.76 -5.24
CA LEU A 264 4.02 11.23 -4.77
C LEU A 264 2.91 11.47 -5.78
N ALA A 265 2.83 12.66 -6.37
CA ALA A 265 1.86 12.97 -7.42
C ALA A 265 2.00 12.04 -8.64
N TYR A 266 3.22 11.63 -9.01
CA TYR A 266 3.44 10.62 -10.06
C TYR A 266 2.66 9.32 -9.77
N VAL A 267 2.69 8.82 -8.54
CA VAL A 267 1.95 7.61 -8.14
C VAL A 267 0.44 7.86 -8.19
N LEU A 268 -0.02 9.03 -7.74
CA LEU A 268 -1.45 9.34 -7.60
C LEU A 268 -2.14 9.73 -8.92
N ASN A 269 -1.38 10.02 -9.98
CA ASN A 269 -1.92 10.44 -11.28
C ASN A 269 -1.79 9.37 -12.38
N GLN A 270 -1.67 8.09 -12.01
CA GLN A 270 -1.68 7.01 -13.00
C GLN A 270 -3.05 6.91 -13.69
N SER A 271 -3.10 6.29 -14.88
CA SER A 271 -4.29 6.16 -15.72
C SER A 271 -5.35 5.17 -15.16
N PHE A 272 -5.01 4.43 -14.11
CA PHE A 272 -5.88 3.48 -13.40
C PHE A 272 -5.96 3.87 -11.90
N PRO A 273 -6.92 3.34 -11.14
CA PRO A 273 -7.09 3.71 -9.74
C PRO A 273 -5.85 3.39 -8.89
N THR A 274 -5.23 4.40 -8.30
CA THR A 274 -4.05 4.25 -7.44
C THR A 274 -4.24 4.95 -6.11
N ALA A 275 -3.78 4.30 -5.04
CA ALA A 275 -3.60 4.89 -3.72
C ALA A 275 -2.16 4.66 -3.25
N ALA A 276 -1.66 5.58 -2.44
CA ALA A 276 -0.31 5.55 -1.92
C ALA A 276 -0.31 5.32 -0.41
N ILE A 277 0.40 4.29 0.04
CA ILE A 277 0.68 4.11 1.46
C ILE A 277 1.77 5.09 1.84
N ILE A 278 1.44 5.99 2.75
CA ILE A 278 2.31 7.06 3.26
C ILE A 278 2.73 6.76 4.70
N GLY A 279 3.87 7.26 5.12
CA GLY A 279 4.39 7.07 6.48
C GLY A 279 4.88 8.38 7.11
N PRO A 280 4.06 9.44 7.17
CA PRO A 280 4.43 10.69 7.81
C PRO A 280 4.61 10.48 9.31
N ARG A 281 5.59 11.15 9.89
CA ARG A 281 5.90 11.09 11.33
C ARG A 281 5.59 12.37 12.08
N ASN A 282 5.16 13.41 11.35
CA ASN A 282 4.81 14.71 11.89
C ASN A 282 3.82 15.45 10.97
N GLU A 283 3.25 16.53 11.49
CA GLU A 283 2.26 17.36 10.79
C GLU A 283 2.79 17.93 9.46
N ALA A 284 4.06 18.34 9.41
CA ALA A 284 4.64 18.91 8.19
C ALA A 284 4.73 17.89 7.05
N GLU A 285 5.13 16.65 7.35
CA GLU A 285 5.14 15.56 6.40
C GLU A 285 3.71 15.16 5.98
N MET A 286 2.77 15.13 6.92
CA MET A 286 1.36 14.87 6.65
C MET A 286 0.79 15.92 5.68
N LYS A 287 1.04 17.19 5.96
CA LYS A 287 0.62 18.30 5.09
C LYS A 287 1.27 18.21 3.70
N SER A 288 2.55 17.85 3.63
CA SER A 288 3.25 17.65 2.35
C SER A 288 2.59 16.55 1.52
N CYS A 289 2.19 15.44 2.13
CA CYS A 289 1.47 14.37 1.43
C CYS A 289 0.09 14.85 0.94
N LEU A 290 -0.65 15.62 1.77
CA LEU A 290 -1.93 16.19 1.35
C LEU A 290 -1.78 17.15 0.17
N GLU A 291 -0.80 18.05 0.18
CA GLU A 291 -0.56 18.98 -0.93
C GLU A 291 -0.23 18.22 -2.24
N ALA A 292 0.48 17.10 -2.17
CA ALA A 292 0.74 16.27 -3.35
C ALA A 292 -0.54 15.76 -4.04
N THR A 293 -1.64 15.55 -3.29
CA THR A 293 -2.92 15.11 -3.88
C THR A 293 -3.61 16.16 -4.74
N LYS A 294 -3.16 17.41 -4.66
CA LYS A 294 -3.69 18.55 -5.44
C LYS A 294 -2.91 18.79 -6.73
N ILE A 295 -1.77 18.12 -6.90
CA ILE A 295 -0.91 18.26 -8.08
C ILE A 295 -1.47 17.38 -9.19
N GLU A 296 -1.89 18.01 -10.27
CA GLU A 296 -2.28 17.33 -11.49
C GLU A 296 -1.07 17.22 -12.42
N LEU A 297 -0.81 16.00 -12.86
CA LEU A 297 0.22 15.70 -13.86
C LEU A 297 -0.44 15.26 -15.17
N SER A 298 -0.02 15.85 -16.27
CA SER A 298 -0.45 15.40 -17.60
C SER A 298 0.20 14.05 -17.96
N VAL A 299 -0.35 13.38 -18.95
CA VAL A 299 0.21 12.13 -19.48
C VAL A 299 1.66 12.33 -19.97
N GLU A 300 1.93 13.49 -20.58
CA GLU A 300 3.26 13.88 -21.07
C GLU A 300 4.23 14.08 -19.92
N GLU A 301 3.82 14.78 -18.85
CA GLU A 301 4.63 14.97 -17.63
C GLU A 301 4.93 13.64 -16.94
N ILE A 302 3.96 12.72 -16.85
CA ILE A 302 4.17 11.37 -16.29
C ILE A 302 5.20 10.60 -17.13
N LYS A 303 5.07 10.61 -18.45
CA LYS A 303 6.04 9.95 -19.35
C LYS A 303 7.43 10.56 -19.25
N TRP A 304 7.50 11.88 -19.15
CA TRP A 304 8.77 12.59 -19.00
C TRP A 304 9.45 12.26 -17.67
N LEU A 305 8.71 12.31 -16.56
CA LEU A 305 9.23 11.89 -15.25
C LEU A 305 9.73 10.44 -15.26
N ASP A 306 9.06 9.57 -15.98
CA ASP A 306 9.40 8.14 -16.08
C ASP A 306 10.49 7.82 -17.12
N LEU A 307 11.12 8.83 -17.72
CA LEU A 307 12.16 8.73 -18.76
C LEU A 307 11.69 8.08 -20.08
N ARG A 308 10.39 8.07 -20.35
CA ARG A 308 9.81 7.53 -21.59
C ARG A 308 9.82 8.55 -22.74
N THR A 309 10.10 9.80 -22.42
CA THR A 309 10.29 10.92 -23.38
C THR A 309 11.48 11.77 -22.98
N GLN A 310 12.11 12.44 -23.99
CA GLN A 310 13.24 13.34 -23.76
C GLN A 310 12.80 14.65 -23.12
#